data_8af1b19277b7995cb12f5af722c970ab
#
_entry.id   8af1b19277b7995cb12f5af722c970ab
#
_cell.length_a   1.000
_cell.length_b   1.000
_cell.length_c   1.000
_cell.angle_alpha   90.00
_cell.angle_beta   90.00
_cell.angle_gamma   90.00
#
_symmetry.space_group_name_H-M   'P 1'
#
loop_
_entity.id
_entity.type
_entity.pdbx_description
1 polymer ?
#
loop_
_entity_poly.entity_id
_entity_poly.type
_entity_poly.pdbx_seq_one_letter_code
_entity_poly.pdbx_strand_id
1 'polypeptide(L)'
;VIKAADGYFYVYATESTRNVPIMKSKDLVEWTYCNTAFTNKTRPRFEPKAGIWAPDIHYMNGKYVLYYAMSVWGGEQTCGIGVATADSPQGPFTDHGKMFRSNEIGVQNSIDPSLLQYKGRNYLVWGSFRGIYVIELTADGLSIMPGAKKKKIAGTAFEAVYVHKHDGYYYMFASVGTCCEGVKSTYKVVVGRSKKVWGPYKDKTGKPMLKNGYSLVIGANDHFVGNGHGSQIIRDDAGQDWLLYHGFSRSAPENGRILLLDQIKWDKEGWPYVEGGSPS
;
A
#
# COMPACT_ATOMS: atom_id res chain seq x y z
N VAL A 1 -2.08 -7.27 1.20
CA VAL A 1 -2.18 -8.74 1.21
C VAL A 1 -1.38 -9.32 2.35
N ILE A 2 -1.84 -10.43 2.93
CA ILE A 2 -1.11 -11.18 3.98
C ILE A 2 -1.37 -12.68 3.81
N LYS A 3 -0.37 -13.52 4.11
CA LYS A 3 -0.56 -14.96 4.27
C LYS A 3 -0.85 -15.24 5.74
N ALA A 4 -2.00 -15.81 6.03
CA ALA A 4 -2.41 -16.12 7.40
C ALA A 4 -1.99 -17.54 7.84
N ALA A 5 -2.07 -17.80 9.14
CA ALA A 5 -1.68 -19.10 9.72
C ALA A 5 -2.58 -20.28 9.27
N ASP A 6 -3.77 -20.00 8.74
CA ASP A 6 -4.67 -21.00 8.14
C ASP A 6 -4.25 -21.44 6.73
N GLY A 7 -3.14 -20.89 6.22
CA GLY A 7 -2.58 -21.20 4.90
C GLY A 7 -3.20 -20.43 3.74
N TYR A 8 -4.18 -19.55 4.00
CA TYR A 8 -4.76 -18.70 2.97
C TYR A 8 -4.05 -17.35 2.88
N PHE A 9 -4.04 -16.80 1.67
CA PHE A 9 -3.75 -15.39 1.41
C PHE A 9 -5.04 -14.58 1.57
N TYR A 10 -4.93 -13.40 2.17
CA TYR A 10 -6.05 -12.47 2.34
C TYR A 10 -5.70 -11.13 1.72
N VAL A 11 -6.58 -10.60 0.89
CA VAL A 11 -6.47 -9.26 0.30
C VAL A 11 -7.57 -8.37 0.83
N TYR A 12 -7.19 -7.13 1.13
CA TYR A 12 -8.08 -6.07 1.63
C TYR A 12 -8.01 -4.94 0.62
N ALA A 13 -9.15 -4.39 0.23
CA ALA A 13 -9.20 -3.40 -0.83
C ALA A 13 -9.88 -2.10 -0.41
N THR A 14 -9.50 -1.03 -1.09
CA THR A 14 -10.25 0.23 -1.10
C THR A 14 -11.72 -0.05 -1.39
N GLU A 15 -12.61 0.68 -0.75
CA GLU A 15 -14.04 0.52 -0.91
C GLU A 15 -14.50 0.71 -2.36
N SER A 16 -14.71 -0.38 -3.06
CA SER A 16 -15.68 -0.51 -4.14
C SER A 16 -16.96 -1.14 -3.57
N THR A 17 -16.79 -2.19 -2.76
CA THR A 17 -17.80 -2.66 -1.82
C THR A 17 -17.58 -1.95 -0.48
N ARG A 18 -18.64 -1.36 0.08
CA ARG A 18 -18.56 -0.59 1.33
C ARG A 18 -17.96 -1.40 2.47
N ASN A 19 -17.20 -0.72 3.36
CA ASN A 19 -16.64 -1.26 4.61
C ASN A 19 -15.40 -2.14 4.44
N VAL A 20 -14.61 -1.96 3.37
CA VAL A 20 -13.35 -2.67 3.09
C VAL A 20 -13.57 -4.16 2.82
N PRO A 21 -13.77 -4.55 1.57
CA PRO A 21 -13.95 -5.95 1.20
C PRO A 21 -12.70 -6.77 1.48
N ILE A 22 -12.93 -8.00 1.94
CA ILE A 22 -11.90 -9.01 2.23
C ILE A 22 -12.16 -10.22 1.34
N MET A 23 -11.11 -10.63 0.62
CA MET A 23 -11.11 -11.83 -0.19
C MET A 23 -9.99 -12.76 0.25
N LYS A 24 -10.14 -14.07 0.04
CA LYS A 24 -9.11 -15.07 0.32
C LYS A 24 -8.80 -15.93 -0.88
N SER A 25 -7.58 -16.44 -0.93
CA SER A 25 -7.08 -17.32 -1.97
C SER A 25 -6.10 -18.35 -1.38
N LYS A 26 -5.98 -19.53 -2.02
CA LYS A 26 -4.92 -20.49 -1.73
C LYS A 26 -3.69 -20.30 -2.63
N ASP A 27 -3.86 -19.70 -3.79
CA ASP A 27 -2.90 -19.69 -4.89
C ASP A 27 -2.59 -18.29 -5.44
N LEU A 28 -3.17 -17.23 -4.86
CA LEU A 28 -3.10 -15.82 -5.32
C LEU A 28 -3.84 -15.54 -6.65
N VAL A 29 -4.42 -16.56 -7.27
CA VAL A 29 -5.11 -16.47 -8.57
C VAL A 29 -6.62 -16.52 -8.40
N GLU A 30 -7.12 -17.55 -7.73
CA GLU A 30 -8.54 -17.71 -7.48
C GLU A 30 -8.93 -17.09 -6.12
N TRP A 31 -9.76 -16.05 -6.18
CA TRP A 31 -10.18 -15.29 -5.00
C TRP A 31 -11.65 -15.52 -4.67
N THR A 32 -11.91 -15.83 -3.41
CA THR A 32 -13.26 -15.98 -2.86
C THR A 32 -13.54 -14.81 -1.91
N TYR A 33 -14.67 -14.14 -2.12
CA TYR A 33 -15.16 -13.11 -1.19
C TYR A 33 -15.49 -13.73 0.18
N CYS A 34 -15.02 -13.11 1.24
CA CYS A 34 -15.29 -13.52 2.62
C CYS A 34 -16.39 -12.66 3.25
N ASN A 35 -16.07 -11.39 3.47
CA ASN A 35 -16.90 -10.38 4.11
C ASN A 35 -16.24 -8.99 3.96
N THR A 36 -16.59 -8.06 4.85
CA THR A 36 -15.94 -6.76 4.97
C THR A 36 -15.29 -6.59 6.34
N ALA A 37 -14.21 -5.81 6.43
CA ALA A 37 -13.50 -5.56 7.69
C ALA A 37 -14.41 -4.91 8.74
N PHE A 38 -15.31 -4.04 8.31
CA PHE A 38 -16.29 -3.34 9.14
C PHE A 38 -17.71 -3.65 8.70
N THR A 39 -18.67 -3.27 9.55
CA THR A 39 -20.09 -3.20 9.21
C THR A 39 -20.52 -1.73 9.19
N ASN A 40 -21.75 -1.44 8.73
CA ASN A 40 -22.30 -0.08 8.82
C ASN A 40 -22.37 0.47 10.25
N LYS A 41 -22.41 -0.42 11.27
CA LYS A 41 -22.42 -0.05 12.69
C LYS A 41 -21.01 0.21 13.23
N THR A 42 -20.02 -0.59 12.83
CA THR A 42 -18.64 -0.55 13.34
C THR A 42 -17.67 0.26 12.47
N ARG A 43 -18.15 0.78 11.34
CA ARG A 43 -17.38 1.58 10.40
C ARG A 43 -16.74 2.80 11.08
N PRO A 44 -15.45 3.08 10.83
CA PRO A 44 -14.80 4.33 11.22
C PRO A 44 -15.55 5.57 10.71
N ARG A 45 -15.57 6.65 11.51
CA ARG A 45 -16.35 7.85 11.21
C ARG A 45 -15.65 9.17 11.49
N PHE A 46 -14.33 9.16 11.65
CA PHE A 46 -13.61 10.39 11.96
C PHE A 46 -13.60 11.41 10.81
N GLU A 47 -13.86 10.98 9.57
CA GLU A 47 -14.11 11.85 8.42
C GLU A 47 -15.52 11.55 7.89
N PRO A 48 -16.50 12.43 8.13
CA PRO A 48 -17.87 12.25 7.67
C PRO A 48 -17.92 12.14 6.13
N LYS A 49 -18.74 11.24 5.62
CA LYS A 49 -18.92 10.96 4.18
C LYS A 49 -17.71 10.37 3.47
N ALA A 50 -16.61 10.11 4.18
CA ALA A 50 -15.42 9.53 3.58
C ALA A 50 -15.61 8.07 3.17
N GLY A 51 -14.91 7.66 2.11
CA GLY A 51 -14.56 6.29 1.83
C GLY A 51 -13.40 5.82 2.70
N ILE A 52 -13.27 4.51 2.87
CA ILE A 52 -12.10 3.87 3.47
C ILE A 52 -11.21 3.39 2.34
N TRP A 53 -9.98 3.92 2.28
CA TRP A 53 -9.07 3.73 1.16
C TRP A 53 -7.77 3.07 1.60
N ALA A 54 -7.12 2.39 0.65
CA ALA A 54 -5.75 1.89 0.75
C ALA A 54 -5.43 1.18 2.08
N PRO A 55 -6.17 0.12 2.44
CA PRO A 55 -5.89 -0.63 3.66
C PRO A 55 -4.55 -1.36 3.56
N ASP A 56 -3.79 -1.35 4.65
CA ASP A 56 -2.55 -2.10 4.83
C ASP A 56 -2.67 -3.03 6.04
N ILE A 57 -2.40 -4.32 5.84
CA ILE A 57 -2.64 -5.39 6.82
C ILE A 57 -1.35 -6.04 7.29
N HIS A 58 -1.22 -6.24 8.60
CA HIS A 58 -0.10 -6.93 9.22
C HIS A 58 -0.57 -7.82 10.36
N TYR A 59 0.24 -8.83 10.71
CA TYR A 59 0.05 -9.63 11.91
C TYR A 59 1.18 -9.32 12.89
N MET A 60 0.82 -8.79 14.05
CA MET A 60 1.79 -8.43 15.08
C MET A 60 1.13 -8.48 16.47
N ASN A 61 1.91 -8.86 17.47
CA ASN A 61 1.47 -8.98 18.87
C ASN A 61 0.18 -9.84 19.02
N GLY A 62 0.06 -10.91 18.22
CA GLY A 62 -1.09 -11.81 18.26
C GLY A 62 -2.38 -11.29 17.63
N LYS A 63 -2.33 -10.16 16.92
CA LYS A 63 -3.49 -9.53 16.27
C LYS A 63 -3.20 -9.24 14.79
N TYR A 64 -4.25 -9.24 13.99
CA TYR A 64 -4.25 -8.63 12.66
C TYR A 64 -4.49 -7.13 12.84
N VAL A 65 -3.57 -6.33 12.35
CA VAL A 65 -3.61 -4.86 12.45
C VAL A 65 -3.83 -4.28 11.06
N LEU A 66 -4.91 -3.56 10.89
CA LEU A 66 -5.33 -2.94 9.64
C LEU A 66 -5.20 -1.43 9.74
N TYR A 67 -4.22 -0.85 9.04
CA TYR A 67 -4.15 0.59 8.82
C TYR A 67 -5.02 0.94 7.62
N TYR A 68 -5.66 2.09 7.66
CA TYR A 68 -6.55 2.54 6.58
C TYR A 68 -6.54 4.06 6.49
N ALA A 69 -6.87 4.59 5.31
CA ALA A 69 -7.13 6.01 5.13
C ALA A 69 -8.62 6.28 5.05
N MET A 70 -9.07 7.42 5.57
CA MET A 70 -10.40 7.96 5.31
C MET A 70 -10.27 9.26 4.52
N SER A 71 -10.92 9.32 3.36
CA SER A 71 -10.86 10.50 2.50
C SER A 71 -12.10 10.66 1.64
N VAL A 72 -12.26 11.85 1.11
CA VAL A 72 -13.16 12.19 -0.01
C VAL A 72 -12.34 12.82 -1.11
N TRP A 73 -12.79 12.78 -2.34
CA TRP A 73 -12.15 13.48 -3.44
C TRP A 73 -12.07 14.99 -3.13
N GLY A 74 -10.86 15.56 -3.23
CA GLY A 74 -10.58 16.93 -2.84
C GLY A 74 -10.38 17.17 -1.34
N GLY A 75 -10.50 16.15 -0.49
CA GLY A 75 -10.36 16.24 0.96
C GLY A 75 -8.93 16.21 1.48
N GLU A 76 -7.94 16.72 0.73
CA GLU A 76 -6.52 16.62 1.05
C GLU A 76 -6.10 17.19 2.42
N GLN A 77 -6.89 18.13 2.97
CA GLN A 77 -6.61 18.75 4.29
C GLN A 77 -7.27 18.00 5.46
N THR A 78 -8.38 17.30 5.20
CA THR A 78 -9.20 16.68 6.25
C THR A 78 -9.10 15.17 6.27
N CYS A 79 -8.58 14.55 5.21
CA CYS A 79 -8.30 13.12 5.20
C CYS A 79 -7.31 12.73 6.30
N GLY A 80 -7.27 11.46 6.62
CA GLY A 80 -6.39 10.98 7.67
C GLY A 80 -6.29 9.47 7.69
N ILE A 81 -5.50 9.00 8.63
CA ILE A 81 -5.19 7.58 8.83
C ILE A 81 -5.76 7.11 10.16
N GLY A 82 -6.36 5.92 10.14
CA GLY A 82 -6.83 5.21 11.30
C GLY A 82 -6.26 3.80 11.37
N VAL A 83 -6.57 3.10 12.46
CA VAL A 83 -6.10 1.74 12.70
C VAL A 83 -7.18 0.90 13.38
N ALA A 84 -7.27 -0.36 12.99
CA ALA A 84 -8.18 -1.34 13.57
C ALA A 84 -7.46 -2.67 13.81
N THR A 85 -7.99 -3.50 14.70
CA THR A 85 -7.42 -4.83 15.00
C THR A 85 -8.47 -5.93 14.99
N ALA A 86 -8.04 -7.16 14.70
CA ALA A 86 -8.86 -8.35 14.77
C ALA A 86 -8.07 -9.57 15.24
N ASP A 87 -8.78 -10.58 15.77
CA ASP A 87 -8.19 -11.87 16.10
C ASP A 87 -8.10 -12.82 14.89
N SER A 88 -8.89 -12.55 13.86
CA SER A 88 -8.96 -13.33 12.62
C SER A 88 -8.66 -12.42 11.41
N PRO A 89 -8.03 -12.96 10.34
CA PRO A 89 -7.82 -12.20 9.12
C PRO A 89 -9.13 -11.78 8.43
N GLN A 90 -10.23 -12.46 8.73
CA GLN A 90 -11.56 -12.11 8.23
C GLN A 90 -12.29 -11.10 9.13
N GLY A 91 -11.68 -10.69 10.24
CA GLY A 91 -12.33 -9.85 11.23
C GLY A 91 -13.25 -10.63 12.18
N PRO A 92 -14.23 -9.98 12.83
CA PRO A 92 -14.53 -8.54 12.70
C PRO A 92 -13.39 -7.66 13.24
N PHE A 93 -13.14 -6.54 12.57
CA PHE A 93 -12.15 -5.57 13.03
C PHE A 93 -12.77 -4.58 14.02
N THR A 94 -12.05 -4.36 15.12
CA THR A 94 -12.36 -3.31 16.10
C THR A 94 -11.59 -2.05 15.71
N ASP A 95 -12.32 -0.98 15.41
CA ASP A 95 -11.75 0.31 15.10
C ASP A 95 -11.18 0.99 16.36
N HIS A 96 -9.91 1.40 16.33
CA HIS A 96 -9.26 2.20 17.37
C HIS A 96 -9.34 3.70 17.06
N GLY A 97 -9.98 4.05 15.95
CA GLY A 97 -10.19 5.41 15.53
C GLY A 97 -9.04 6.05 14.78
N LYS A 98 -9.10 7.35 14.72
CA LYS A 98 -8.13 8.19 14.02
C LYS A 98 -6.76 8.18 14.70
N MET A 99 -5.72 7.95 13.93
CA MET A 99 -4.35 8.16 14.35
C MET A 99 -3.96 9.64 14.18
N PHE A 100 -4.26 10.23 13.01
CA PHE A 100 -4.12 11.66 12.71
C PHE A 100 -4.87 12.05 11.44
N ARG A 101 -5.07 13.36 11.26
CA ARG A 101 -5.51 13.99 10.00
C ARG A 101 -4.38 14.79 9.35
N SER A 102 -4.53 15.11 8.07
CA SER A 102 -3.58 15.94 7.30
C SER A 102 -3.27 17.27 7.98
N ASN A 103 -4.30 18.00 8.40
CA ASN A 103 -4.17 19.30 9.08
C ASN A 103 -3.58 19.19 10.49
N GLU A 104 -3.69 18.04 11.14
CA GLU A 104 -3.12 17.78 12.48
C GLU A 104 -1.63 17.44 12.39
N ILE A 105 -1.27 16.54 11.47
CA ILE A 105 0.11 16.10 11.28
C ILE A 105 0.94 17.09 10.43
N GLY A 106 0.28 18.05 9.76
CA GLY A 106 0.94 19.02 8.89
C GLY A 106 1.53 18.40 7.64
N VAL A 107 0.84 17.42 7.05
CA VAL A 107 1.15 16.81 5.75
C VAL A 107 -0.15 16.72 4.98
N GLN A 108 -0.26 17.50 3.91
CA GLN A 108 -1.42 17.48 3.03
C GLN A 108 -1.55 16.11 2.36
N ASN A 109 -2.78 15.66 2.11
CA ASN A 109 -3.11 14.37 1.50
C ASN A 109 -2.47 13.17 2.24
N SER A 110 -2.68 13.13 3.56
CA SER A 110 -2.21 12.04 4.44
C SER A 110 -3.10 10.80 4.29
N ILE A 111 -2.80 10.01 3.27
CA ILE A 111 -3.42 8.73 2.93
C ILE A 111 -2.34 7.69 2.61
N ASP A 112 -2.75 6.50 2.18
CA ASP A 112 -1.89 5.38 1.76
C ASP A 112 -0.91 4.95 2.86
N PRO A 113 -1.42 4.51 4.02
CA PRO A 113 -0.57 4.03 5.11
C PRO A 113 0.11 2.72 4.73
N SER A 114 1.35 2.54 5.18
CA SER A 114 2.10 1.29 5.09
C SER A 114 2.96 1.12 6.33
N LEU A 115 2.88 -0.04 6.98
CA LEU A 115 3.73 -0.36 8.13
C LEU A 115 5.14 -0.74 7.69
N LEU A 116 6.14 -0.20 8.36
CA LEU A 116 7.53 -0.61 8.25
C LEU A 116 8.05 -1.03 9.62
N GLN A 117 8.46 -2.29 9.75
CA GLN A 117 9.12 -2.78 10.95
C GLN A 117 10.63 -2.75 10.77
N TYR A 118 11.33 -2.12 11.71
CA TYR A 118 12.78 -2.00 11.68
C TYR A 118 13.39 -2.05 13.07
N LYS A 119 14.31 -3.01 13.29
CA LYS A 119 15.01 -3.20 14.59
C LYS A 119 14.04 -3.29 15.78
N GLY A 120 12.96 -4.07 15.63
CA GLY A 120 11.97 -4.29 16.67
C GLY A 120 11.06 -3.10 16.97
N ARG A 121 11.08 -2.06 16.13
CA ARG A 121 10.20 -0.90 16.22
C ARG A 121 9.26 -0.82 15.02
N ASN A 122 8.12 -0.18 15.23
CA ASN A 122 7.09 0.04 14.22
C ASN A 122 7.15 1.47 13.70
N TYR A 123 6.97 1.63 12.40
CA TYR A 123 6.95 2.93 11.75
C TYR A 123 5.80 2.96 10.73
N LEU A 124 5.12 4.07 10.64
CA LEU A 124 4.15 4.32 9.59
C LEU A 124 4.82 5.12 8.48
N VAL A 125 4.76 4.59 7.25
CA VAL A 125 5.09 5.30 6.01
C VAL A 125 3.78 5.72 5.36
N TRP A 126 3.66 6.97 4.90
CA TRP A 126 2.43 7.44 4.26
C TRP A 126 2.65 8.64 3.36
N GLY A 127 1.65 8.98 2.57
CA GLY A 127 1.58 10.20 1.78
C GLY A 127 1.21 9.95 0.32
N SER A 128 0.63 10.95 -0.31
CA SER A 128 0.19 10.91 -1.69
C SER A 128 0.39 12.27 -2.34
N PHE A 129 1.28 12.36 -3.33
CA PHE A 129 1.60 13.53 -4.18
C PHE A 129 1.95 14.83 -3.44
N ARG A 130 2.17 14.78 -2.12
CA ARG A 130 2.63 15.93 -1.29
C ARG A 130 3.91 15.60 -0.53
N GLY A 131 4.57 14.53 -0.94
CA GLY A 131 5.73 13.92 -0.31
C GLY A 131 5.37 12.69 0.50
N ILE A 132 6.36 11.81 0.64
CA ILE A 132 6.25 10.58 1.43
C ILE A 132 6.98 10.78 2.74
N TYR A 133 6.32 10.43 3.82
CA TYR A 133 6.81 10.63 5.18
C TYR A 133 6.85 9.32 5.97
N VAL A 134 7.65 9.30 7.01
CA VAL A 134 7.72 8.21 7.99
C VAL A 134 7.69 8.79 9.40
N ILE A 135 7.02 8.10 10.33
CA ILE A 135 6.99 8.42 11.76
C ILE A 135 7.00 7.13 12.60
N GLU A 136 7.61 7.17 13.77
CA GLU A 136 7.64 6.03 14.68
C GLU A 136 6.29 5.85 15.38
N LEU A 137 5.85 4.59 15.47
CA LEU A 137 4.65 4.18 16.20
C LEU A 137 5.01 3.57 17.55
N THR A 138 4.02 3.46 18.42
CA THR A 138 4.11 2.67 19.67
C THR A 138 4.38 1.19 19.38
N ALA A 139 4.81 0.45 20.39
CA ALA A 139 5.16 -0.96 20.27
C ALA A 139 3.98 -1.84 19.80
N ASP A 140 2.75 -1.46 20.13
CA ASP A 140 1.53 -2.11 19.66
C ASP A 140 1.12 -1.67 18.25
N GLY A 141 1.75 -0.61 17.68
CA GLY A 141 1.46 -0.05 16.37
C GLY A 141 0.16 0.77 16.28
N LEU A 142 -0.51 1.02 17.41
CA LEU A 142 -1.85 1.63 17.40
C LEU A 142 -1.83 3.15 17.52
N SER A 143 -0.66 3.74 17.83
CA SER A 143 -0.53 5.20 18.00
C SER A 143 0.84 5.69 17.55
N ILE A 144 0.95 6.99 17.30
CA ILE A 144 2.25 7.63 17.11
C ILE A 144 3.02 7.59 18.45
N MET A 145 4.31 7.22 18.42
CA MET A 145 5.17 7.26 19.58
C MET A 145 5.24 8.69 20.14
N PRO A 146 5.01 8.92 21.45
CA PRO A 146 5.11 10.24 22.05
C PRO A 146 6.47 10.90 21.74
N GLY A 147 6.45 12.13 21.23
CA GLY A 147 7.65 12.86 20.86
C GLY A 147 8.26 12.47 19.51
N ALA A 148 7.73 11.49 18.81
CA ALA A 148 8.22 11.12 17.48
C ALA A 148 8.07 12.28 16.49
N LYS A 149 9.08 12.42 15.62
CA LYS A 149 9.10 13.44 14.57
C LYS A 149 8.97 12.77 13.20
N LYS A 150 8.06 13.29 12.38
CA LYS A 150 7.97 12.84 10.99
C LYS A 150 9.21 13.23 10.20
N LYS A 151 9.59 12.36 9.26
CA LYS A 151 10.69 12.58 8.33
C LYS A 151 10.21 12.38 6.90
N LYS A 152 10.52 13.32 6.00
CA LYS A 152 10.28 13.15 4.56
C LYS A 152 11.33 12.22 3.96
N ILE A 153 10.90 11.18 3.24
CA ILE A 153 11.77 10.16 2.64
C ILE A 153 11.64 10.03 1.12
N ALA A 154 10.58 10.60 0.50
CA ALA A 154 10.47 10.75 -0.95
C ALA A 154 9.75 12.04 -1.34
N GLY A 155 9.85 12.39 -2.61
CA GLY A 155 9.29 13.61 -3.20
C GLY A 155 7.79 13.53 -3.47
N THR A 156 7.32 14.44 -4.32
CA THR A 156 5.89 14.70 -4.54
C THR A 156 5.29 13.96 -5.73
N ALA A 157 6.08 13.14 -6.43
CA ALA A 157 5.59 12.34 -7.54
C ALA A 157 4.88 11.04 -7.14
N PHE A 158 4.94 10.66 -5.86
CA PHE A 158 4.66 9.32 -5.38
C PHE A 158 3.43 9.24 -4.49
N GLU A 159 2.80 8.06 -4.53
CA GLU A 159 1.85 7.55 -3.54
C GLU A 159 1.96 6.03 -3.43
N ALA A 160 1.10 5.39 -2.61
CA ALA A 160 1.04 3.93 -2.47
C ALA A 160 2.41 3.30 -2.16
N VAL A 161 3.09 3.86 -1.18
CA VAL A 161 4.47 3.48 -0.87
C VAL A 161 4.53 2.37 0.15
N TYR A 162 5.37 1.37 -0.11
CA TYR A 162 5.83 0.43 0.91
C TYR A 162 7.34 0.16 0.76
N VAL A 163 7.97 -0.29 1.84
CA VAL A 163 9.40 -0.59 1.87
C VAL A 163 9.63 -2.08 2.02
N HIS A 164 10.30 -2.68 1.03
CA HIS A 164 10.68 -4.07 1.02
C HIS A 164 12.19 -4.23 1.24
N LYS A 165 12.60 -5.21 2.05
CA LYS A 165 14.01 -5.55 2.24
C LYS A 165 14.37 -6.77 1.41
N HIS A 166 15.35 -6.63 0.54
CA HIS A 166 15.89 -7.73 -0.26
C HIS A 166 17.41 -7.59 -0.42
N ASP A 167 18.13 -8.68 -0.21
CA ASP A 167 19.59 -8.81 -0.43
C ASP A 167 20.44 -7.61 0.06
N GLY A 168 20.20 -7.20 1.32
CA GLY A 168 20.96 -6.13 1.96
C GLY A 168 20.56 -4.70 1.57
N TYR A 169 19.56 -4.55 0.70
CA TYR A 169 18.96 -3.27 0.34
C TYR A 169 17.53 -3.12 0.85
N TYR A 170 17.11 -1.88 1.00
CA TYR A 170 15.73 -1.47 1.19
C TYR A 170 15.23 -0.87 -0.13
N TYR A 171 14.13 -1.39 -0.62
CA TYR A 171 13.46 -0.96 -1.85
C TYR A 171 12.18 -0.23 -1.47
N MET A 172 12.07 1.02 -1.89
CA MET A 172 10.83 1.77 -1.78
C MET A 172 10.05 1.61 -3.08
N PHE A 173 9.05 0.76 -3.06
CA PHE A 173 8.06 0.67 -4.13
C PHE A 173 7.05 1.79 -3.97
N ALA A 174 6.61 2.36 -5.06
CA ALA A 174 5.67 3.46 -5.10
C ALA A 174 4.87 3.42 -6.39
N SER A 175 3.87 4.28 -6.48
CA SER A 175 3.14 4.53 -7.72
C SER A 175 3.27 5.99 -8.13
N VAL A 176 3.28 6.23 -9.45
CA VAL A 176 3.30 7.56 -10.06
C VAL A 176 2.25 7.63 -11.18
N GLY A 177 1.77 8.84 -11.50
CA GLY A 177 0.74 9.07 -12.52
C GLY A 177 -0.67 9.06 -11.94
N THR A 178 -1.69 8.91 -12.78
CA THR A 178 -3.10 8.98 -12.40
C THR A 178 -3.71 7.58 -12.30
N CYS A 179 -4.43 7.30 -11.20
CA CYS A 179 -4.99 5.97 -10.89
C CYS A 179 -6.42 5.76 -11.39
N CYS A 180 -7.17 6.84 -11.63
CA CYS A 180 -8.62 6.78 -11.50
C CYS A 180 -9.37 7.42 -12.68
N GLU A 181 -8.75 7.43 -13.86
CA GLU A 181 -9.26 8.02 -15.11
C GLU A 181 -9.65 6.94 -16.13
N GLY A 182 -9.99 5.73 -15.67
CA GLY A 182 -10.28 4.59 -16.54
C GLY A 182 -9.08 4.27 -17.45
N VAL A 183 -9.34 3.98 -18.71
CA VAL A 183 -8.29 3.66 -19.69
C VAL A 183 -7.36 4.84 -20.05
N LYS A 184 -7.66 6.04 -19.58
CA LYS A 184 -6.77 7.22 -19.70
C LYS A 184 -5.77 7.32 -18.55
N SER A 185 -5.87 6.46 -17.53
CA SER A 185 -4.95 6.44 -16.39
C SER A 185 -3.52 6.20 -16.82
N THR A 186 -2.59 6.91 -16.19
CA THR A 186 -1.15 6.83 -16.48
C THR A 186 -0.37 6.14 -15.36
N TYR A 187 -1.07 5.55 -14.41
CA TYR A 187 -0.52 4.93 -13.20
C TYR A 187 0.46 3.81 -13.52
N LYS A 188 1.52 3.71 -12.76
CA LYS A 188 2.56 2.69 -12.91
C LYS A 188 3.29 2.46 -11.59
N VAL A 189 3.79 1.23 -11.39
CA VAL A 189 4.64 0.88 -10.25
C VAL A 189 6.09 1.22 -10.56
N VAL A 190 6.72 1.90 -9.61
CA VAL A 190 8.11 2.35 -9.69
C VAL A 190 8.88 1.99 -8.42
N VAL A 191 10.21 2.10 -8.46
CA VAL A 191 11.07 1.75 -7.33
C VAL A 191 12.31 2.63 -7.26
N GLY A 192 12.78 2.83 -6.03
CA GLY A 192 14.15 3.25 -5.71
C GLY A 192 14.71 2.40 -4.59
N ARG A 193 16.04 2.31 -4.45
CA ARG A 193 16.67 1.52 -3.40
C ARG A 193 17.68 2.28 -2.57
N SER A 194 17.96 1.79 -1.38
CA SER A 194 18.97 2.31 -0.45
C SER A 194 19.55 1.20 0.41
N LYS A 195 20.81 1.34 0.82
CA LYS A 195 21.40 0.49 1.89
C LYS A 195 20.93 0.89 3.30
N LYS A 196 20.30 2.06 3.43
CA LYS A 196 19.76 2.58 4.70
C LYS A 196 18.25 2.63 4.64
N VAL A 197 17.56 2.16 5.66
CA VAL A 197 16.11 2.11 5.75
C VAL A 197 15.44 3.50 5.56
N TRP A 198 16.12 4.55 5.97
CA TRP A 198 15.61 5.93 5.83
C TRP A 198 16.10 6.65 4.58
N GLY A 199 16.68 5.92 3.63
CA GLY A 199 17.20 6.47 2.40
C GLY A 199 18.57 7.18 2.54
N PRO A 200 18.96 7.97 1.53
CA PRO A 200 18.17 8.31 0.35
C PRO A 200 17.94 7.11 -0.57
N TYR A 201 16.69 6.86 -0.92
CA TYR A 201 16.35 5.90 -1.97
C TYR A 201 16.69 6.51 -3.33
N LYS A 202 17.35 5.75 -4.20
CA LYS A 202 17.81 6.23 -5.50
C LYS A 202 17.34 5.26 -6.60
N ASP A 203 17.08 5.80 -7.78
CA ASP A 203 16.81 5.01 -8.98
C ASP A 203 18.10 4.39 -9.56
N LYS A 204 17.97 3.65 -10.66
CA LYS A 204 19.12 3.01 -11.39
C LYS A 204 20.16 4.04 -11.87
N THR A 205 19.77 5.29 -12.08
CA THR A 205 20.68 6.36 -12.52
C THR A 205 21.35 7.10 -11.37
N GLY A 206 20.96 6.80 -10.11
CA GLY A 206 21.46 7.46 -8.92
C GLY A 206 20.63 8.68 -8.48
N LYS A 207 19.56 9.04 -9.19
CA LYS A 207 18.70 10.16 -8.84
C LYS A 207 17.85 9.83 -7.59
N PRO A 208 17.85 10.68 -6.56
CA PRO A 208 17.09 10.39 -5.35
C PRO A 208 15.57 10.48 -5.56
N MET A 209 14.79 9.60 -4.90
CA MET A 209 13.33 9.72 -4.82
C MET A 209 12.88 11.02 -4.13
N LEU A 210 13.68 11.58 -3.23
CA LEU A 210 13.46 12.93 -2.69
C LEU A 210 13.39 14.02 -3.76
N LYS A 211 14.03 13.78 -4.93
CA LYS A 211 14.00 14.63 -6.13
C LYS A 211 13.18 14.00 -7.27
N ASN A 212 12.20 13.16 -6.90
CA ASN A 212 11.32 12.46 -7.83
C ASN A 212 12.05 11.54 -8.84
N GLY A 213 13.22 10.99 -8.48
CA GLY A 213 13.89 9.94 -9.25
C GLY A 213 13.21 8.59 -9.00
N TYR A 214 13.06 7.78 -10.03
CA TYR A 214 12.52 6.42 -9.92
C TYR A 214 12.90 5.54 -11.11
N SER A 215 12.88 4.24 -10.92
CA SER A 215 12.98 3.24 -12.00
C SER A 215 11.63 2.54 -12.15
N LEU A 216 11.25 2.25 -13.40
CA LEU A 216 10.01 1.54 -13.71
C LEU A 216 10.09 0.08 -13.27
N VAL A 217 9.00 -0.45 -12.72
CA VAL A 217 8.79 -1.89 -12.43
C VAL A 217 7.65 -2.42 -13.30
N ILE A 218 6.48 -1.76 -13.31
CA ILE A 218 5.30 -2.16 -14.08
C ILE A 218 4.74 -0.93 -14.79
N GLY A 219 4.69 -0.97 -16.11
CA GLY A 219 4.04 0.02 -16.97
C GLY A 219 2.75 -0.51 -17.59
N ALA A 220 2.20 0.25 -18.54
CA ALA A 220 1.06 -0.17 -19.36
C ALA A 220 1.51 -1.05 -20.53
N ASN A 221 0.56 -1.84 -21.05
CA ASN A 221 0.70 -2.58 -22.31
C ASN A 221 -0.57 -2.45 -23.17
N ASP A 222 -0.68 -3.29 -24.21
CA ASP A 222 -1.84 -3.28 -25.12
C ASP A 222 -3.13 -3.79 -24.46
N HIS A 223 -3.02 -4.52 -23.34
CA HIS A 223 -4.16 -5.13 -22.64
C HIS A 223 -4.55 -4.35 -21.38
N PHE A 224 -3.56 -3.82 -20.63
CA PHE A 224 -3.78 -3.22 -19.32
C PHE A 224 -3.12 -1.84 -19.21
N VAL A 225 -3.77 -0.96 -18.46
CA VAL A 225 -3.34 0.43 -18.24
C VAL A 225 -3.71 0.91 -16.83
N GLY A 226 -3.01 1.93 -16.35
CA GLY A 226 -3.26 2.45 -15.01
C GLY A 226 -2.83 1.48 -13.91
N ASN A 227 -1.71 0.78 -14.14
CA ASN A 227 -1.21 -0.33 -13.33
C ASN A 227 -0.42 0.19 -12.14
N GLY A 228 -1.00 0.16 -10.96
CA GLY A 228 -0.36 0.73 -9.77
C GLY A 228 -1.02 0.37 -8.46
N HIS A 229 -0.64 1.08 -7.42
CA HIS A 229 -1.01 0.83 -6.03
C HIS A 229 -0.70 -0.60 -5.62
N GLY A 230 0.58 -0.98 -5.78
CA GLY A 230 1.05 -2.32 -5.44
C GLY A 230 0.88 -2.62 -3.95
N SER A 231 0.51 -3.87 -3.66
CA SER A 231 0.56 -4.40 -2.30
C SER A 231 2.01 -4.55 -1.82
N GLN A 232 2.19 -5.02 -0.59
CA GLN A 232 3.47 -5.60 -0.20
C GLN A 232 3.79 -6.80 -1.11
N ILE A 233 5.09 -7.04 -1.39
CA ILE A 233 5.51 -8.28 -2.01
C ILE A 233 5.12 -9.42 -1.09
N ILE A 234 4.40 -10.39 -1.64
CA ILE A 234 4.00 -11.62 -0.95
C ILE A 234 4.76 -12.81 -1.54
N ARG A 235 5.25 -13.69 -0.67
CA ARG A 235 5.92 -14.92 -1.09
C ARG A 235 4.97 -16.09 -1.05
N ASP A 236 4.91 -16.86 -2.14
CA ASP A 236 4.14 -18.09 -2.22
C ASP A 236 4.85 -19.29 -1.55
N ASP A 237 4.23 -20.45 -1.58
CA ASP A 237 4.79 -21.69 -1.00
C ASP A 237 5.96 -22.26 -1.80
N ALA A 238 6.13 -21.85 -3.06
CA ALA A 238 7.27 -22.20 -3.90
C ALA A 238 8.47 -21.25 -3.70
N GLY A 239 8.31 -20.23 -2.82
CA GLY A 239 9.34 -19.24 -2.54
C GLY A 239 9.47 -18.15 -3.59
N GLN A 240 8.46 -17.98 -4.44
CA GLN A 240 8.40 -16.94 -5.45
C GLN A 240 7.79 -15.66 -4.88
N ASP A 241 8.32 -14.53 -5.30
CA ASP A 241 7.84 -13.20 -4.89
C ASP A 241 6.79 -12.69 -5.87
N TRP A 242 5.64 -12.24 -5.35
CA TRP A 242 4.51 -11.77 -6.13
C TRP A 242 4.08 -10.38 -5.68
N LEU A 243 3.60 -9.59 -6.62
CA LEU A 243 3.00 -8.29 -6.39
C LEU A 243 1.56 -8.29 -6.88
N LEU A 244 0.62 -7.98 -5.98
CA LEU A 244 -0.75 -7.66 -6.33
C LEU A 244 -0.85 -6.13 -6.51
N TYR A 245 -1.59 -5.72 -7.52
CA TYR A 245 -1.83 -4.31 -7.81
C TYR A 245 -3.14 -4.17 -8.59
N HIS A 246 -3.56 -2.98 -8.92
CA HIS A 246 -4.74 -2.81 -9.75
C HIS A 246 -4.40 -2.18 -11.11
N GLY A 247 -5.28 -2.38 -12.07
CA GLY A 247 -5.24 -1.73 -13.38
C GLY A 247 -6.61 -1.75 -14.03
N PHE A 248 -6.69 -1.24 -15.24
CA PHE A 248 -7.88 -1.30 -16.09
C PHE A 248 -7.62 -2.19 -17.29
N SER A 249 -8.56 -3.07 -17.62
CA SER A 249 -8.55 -3.79 -18.89
C SER A 249 -8.99 -2.85 -20.02
N ARG A 250 -8.21 -2.80 -21.10
CA ARG A 250 -8.57 -2.01 -22.30
C ARG A 250 -9.72 -2.62 -23.07
N SER A 251 -9.89 -3.95 -22.98
CA SER A 251 -10.97 -4.68 -23.65
C SER A 251 -12.28 -4.72 -22.85
N ALA A 252 -12.23 -4.44 -21.54
CA ALA A 252 -13.39 -4.46 -20.64
C ALA A 252 -13.29 -3.30 -19.62
N PRO A 253 -13.28 -2.03 -20.08
CA PRO A 253 -13.09 -0.87 -19.20
C PRO A 253 -14.25 -0.66 -18.20
N GLU A 254 -15.42 -1.20 -18.49
CA GLU A 254 -16.61 -1.18 -17.62
C GLU A 254 -16.41 -1.94 -16.32
N ASN A 255 -15.47 -2.88 -16.25
CA ASN A 255 -15.13 -3.60 -15.02
C ASN A 255 -14.44 -2.70 -13.97
N GLY A 256 -14.04 -1.48 -14.36
CA GLY A 256 -13.32 -0.58 -13.50
C GLY A 256 -11.91 -1.08 -13.18
N ARG A 257 -11.42 -0.79 -11.97
CA ARG A 257 -10.12 -1.28 -11.52
C ARG A 257 -10.22 -2.75 -11.12
N ILE A 258 -9.44 -3.60 -11.77
CA ILE A 258 -9.36 -5.03 -11.51
C ILE A 258 -8.07 -5.36 -10.76
N LEU A 259 -8.08 -6.46 -10.02
CA LEU A 259 -6.89 -7.01 -9.36
C LEU A 259 -6.01 -7.70 -10.40
N LEU A 260 -4.72 -7.36 -10.37
CA LEU A 260 -3.68 -7.94 -11.22
C LEU A 260 -2.59 -8.55 -10.33
N LEU A 261 -1.91 -9.57 -10.85
CA LEU A 261 -0.87 -10.32 -10.15
C LEU A 261 0.30 -10.56 -11.11
N ASP A 262 1.51 -10.17 -10.71
CA ASP A 262 2.72 -10.49 -11.44
C ASP A 262 3.84 -10.94 -10.53
N GLN A 263 4.69 -11.85 -11.05
CA GLN A 263 5.87 -12.31 -10.36
C GLN A 263 6.95 -11.22 -10.36
N ILE A 264 7.45 -10.87 -9.18
CA ILE A 264 8.63 -10.02 -9.05
C ILE A 264 9.88 -10.87 -9.19
N LYS A 265 10.68 -10.57 -10.19
CA LYS A 265 12.01 -11.12 -10.40
C LYS A 265 13.07 -10.09 -10.05
N TRP A 266 14.30 -10.56 -9.81
CA TRP A 266 15.44 -9.71 -9.43
C TRP A 266 16.54 -9.88 -10.47
N ASP A 267 16.99 -8.77 -11.06
CA ASP A 267 18.08 -8.79 -12.05
C ASP A 267 19.46 -9.01 -11.40
N LYS A 268 20.49 -9.14 -12.20
CA LYS A 268 21.88 -9.39 -11.75
C LYS A 268 22.43 -8.28 -10.85
N GLU A 269 21.87 -7.07 -10.94
CA GLU A 269 22.25 -5.93 -10.13
C GLU A 269 21.37 -5.81 -8.89
N GLY A 270 20.43 -6.75 -8.68
CA GLY A 270 19.48 -6.79 -7.58
C GLY A 270 18.33 -5.79 -7.71
N TRP A 271 17.92 -5.43 -8.93
CA TRP A 271 16.72 -4.61 -9.13
C TRP A 271 15.49 -5.47 -9.41
N PRO A 272 14.34 -5.10 -8.82
CA PRO A 272 13.10 -5.80 -9.11
C PRO A 272 12.58 -5.45 -10.51
N TYR A 273 12.00 -6.44 -11.16
CA TYR A 273 11.30 -6.27 -12.44
C TYR A 273 10.19 -7.30 -12.59
N VAL A 274 9.24 -7.00 -13.45
CA VAL A 274 8.25 -7.92 -13.97
C VAL A 274 8.66 -8.29 -15.40
N GLU A 275 8.41 -9.51 -15.84
CA GLU A 275 8.72 -9.95 -17.20
C GLU A 275 8.02 -9.03 -18.21
N GLY A 276 8.78 -8.54 -19.20
CA GLY A 276 8.28 -7.56 -20.16
C GLY A 276 8.02 -6.14 -19.60
N GLY A 277 8.18 -5.90 -18.28
CA GLY A 277 7.96 -4.59 -17.64
C GLY A 277 6.49 -4.13 -17.63
N SER A 278 5.56 -5.06 -17.83
CA SER A 278 4.12 -4.79 -17.92
C SER A 278 3.32 -6.01 -17.47
N PRO A 279 2.02 -5.89 -17.19
CA PRO A 279 1.16 -7.01 -16.80
C PRO A 279 1.23 -8.18 -17.79
N SER A 280 1.24 -9.40 -17.25
CA SER A 280 1.25 -10.64 -18.05
C SER A 280 -0.16 -11.17 -18.32
#